data_7bf9630757e5e04d29558e506efe79d6
#
_entry.id   7bf9630757e5e04d29558e506efe79d6
#
_cell.length_a   1.000
_cell.length_b   1.000
_cell.length_c   1.000
_cell.angle_alpha   90.00
_cell.angle_beta   90.00
_cell.angle_gamma   90.00
#
_symmetry.space_group_name_H-M   'P 1'
#
loop_
_entity.id
_entity.type
_entity.pdbx_description
1 polymer ?
#
loop_
_entity_poly.entity_id
_entity_poly.type
_entity_poly.pdbx_seq_one_letter_code
_entity_poly.pdbx_strand_id
1 'polypeptide(L)'
;ATKAAAEMLVKSYARTYDLDTTITRCVNNYGPHQFPEKLIPKVILFALHDLPIPIHGDGKAIRQWIHVSDHCSTILKILQKNSSHSIYNIPGNYECNNLALVKNILKIMNKSEDLIEFVPDRLGQDKRYALKSKFLSKDIGFKPKIKFDSGLSSTISWYLNNKNWWKNYFSKNKFYDF
;
A
#
# COMPACT_ATOMS: atom_id res chain seq x y z
N ALA A 1 -13.96 -3.34 -12.42
CA ALA A 1 -14.14 -4.12 -13.66
C ALA A 1 -12.83 -4.69 -14.18
N THR A 2 -11.80 -3.87 -14.48
CA THR A 2 -10.54 -4.31 -15.13
C THR A 2 -9.78 -5.39 -14.35
N LYS A 3 -9.70 -5.28 -13.02
CA LYS A 3 -9.04 -6.30 -12.18
C LYS A 3 -9.79 -7.64 -12.17
N ALA A 4 -11.13 -7.61 -12.20
CA ALA A 4 -11.93 -8.83 -12.31
C ALA A 4 -11.74 -9.49 -13.68
N ALA A 5 -11.70 -8.70 -14.76
CA ALA A 5 -11.40 -9.21 -16.11
C ALA A 5 -10.02 -9.87 -16.18
N ALA A 6 -8.99 -9.25 -15.58
CA ALA A 6 -7.65 -9.83 -15.51
C ALA A 6 -7.62 -11.20 -14.78
N GLU A 7 -8.36 -11.35 -13.67
CA GLU A 7 -8.48 -12.64 -12.98
C GLU A 7 -9.18 -13.71 -13.86
N MET A 8 -10.18 -13.32 -14.64
CA MET A 8 -10.85 -14.25 -15.57
C MET A 8 -9.91 -14.68 -16.69
N LEU A 9 -9.09 -13.77 -17.23
CA LEU A 9 -8.06 -14.12 -18.21
C LEU A 9 -7.07 -15.13 -17.64
N VAL A 10 -6.54 -14.92 -16.45
CA VAL A 10 -5.62 -15.89 -15.78
C VAL A 10 -6.26 -17.26 -15.69
N LYS A 11 -7.54 -17.34 -15.23
CA LYS A 11 -8.25 -18.64 -15.14
C LYS A 11 -8.49 -19.29 -16.50
N SER A 12 -8.79 -18.50 -17.53
CA SER A 12 -8.97 -18.99 -18.90
C SER A 12 -7.68 -19.61 -19.43
N TYR A 13 -6.55 -18.91 -19.26
CA TYR A 13 -5.24 -19.40 -19.68
C TYR A 13 -4.80 -20.63 -18.88
N ALA A 14 -5.01 -20.64 -17.57
CA ALA A 14 -4.74 -21.79 -16.74
C ALA A 14 -5.46 -23.05 -17.25
N ARG A 15 -6.76 -22.92 -17.57
CA ARG A 15 -7.55 -24.04 -18.10
C ARG A 15 -7.14 -24.45 -19.53
N THR A 16 -6.84 -23.48 -20.40
CA THR A 16 -6.56 -23.74 -21.82
C THR A 16 -5.19 -24.39 -22.02
N TYR A 17 -4.20 -23.95 -21.24
CA TYR A 17 -2.80 -24.34 -21.42
C TYR A 17 -2.24 -25.17 -20.27
N ASP A 18 -3.11 -25.62 -19.37
CA ASP A 18 -2.75 -26.40 -18.16
C ASP A 18 -1.65 -25.74 -17.32
N LEU A 19 -1.77 -24.41 -17.14
CA LEU A 19 -0.81 -23.62 -16.40
C LEU A 19 -1.10 -23.69 -14.89
N ASP A 20 -0.09 -23.97 -14.09
CA ASP A 20 -0.17 -23.78 -12.63
C ASP A 20 -0.16 -22.28 -12.30
N THR A 21 -1.31 -21.76 -11.89
CA THR A 21 -1.49 -20.33 -11.62
C THR A 21 -2.05 -20.07 -10.23
N THR A 22 -1.57 -19.01 -9.63
CA THR A 22 -2.09 -18.51 -8.35
C THR A 22 -2.40 -17.01 -8.46
N ILE A 23 -3.59 -16.60 -8.02
CA ILE A 23 -4.00 -15.21 -7.94
C ILE A 23 -3.85 -14.73 -6.51
N THR A 24 -3.15 -13.62 -6.31
CA THR A 24 -3.09 -12.97 -5.01
C THR A 24 -3.79 -11.61 -5.03
N ARG A 25 -4.61 -11.34 -4.02
CA ARG A 25 -5.25 -10.05 -3.77
C ARG A 25 -4.70 -9.48 -2.48
N CYS A 26 -4.09 -8.33 -2.52
CA CYS A 26 -3.50 -7.70 -1.34
C CYS A 26 -4.16 -6.36 -1.03
N VAL A 27 -3.97 -5.92 0.21
CA VAL A 27 -4.29 -4.56 0.67
C VAL A 27 -3.19 -3.58 0.27
N ASN A 28 -3.26 -2.32 0.74
CA ASN A 28 -2.26 -1.32 0.41
C ASN A 28 -0.89 -1.74 0.97
N ASN A 29 0.09 -1.79 0.09
CA ASN A 29 1.48 -2.01 0.46
C ASN A 29 2.15 -0.68 0.83
N TYR A 30 3.12 -0.73 1.73
CA TYR A 30 4.01 0.37 2.04
C TYR A 30 5.41 -0.15 2.36
N GLY A 31 6.40 0.72 2.26
CA GLY A 31 7.80 0.36 2.54
C GLY A 31 8.78 1.08 1.62
N PRO A 32 10.07 0.72 1.70
CA PRO A 32 11.10 1.20 0.79
C PRO A 32 10.74 0.98 -0.69
N HIS A 33 11.26 1.84 -1.57
CA HIS A 33 11.11 1.77 -3.02
C HIS A 33 9.67 1.93 -3.55
N GLN A 34 8.69 2.31 -2.73
CA GLN A 34 7.36 2.64 -3.24
C GLN A 34 7.41 3.91 -4.08
N PHE A 35 6.76 3.89 -5.26
CA PHE A 35 6.80 5.04 -6.16
C PHE A 35 6.22 6.31 -5.50
N PRO A 36 6.86 7.47 -5.66
CA PRO A 36 6.55 8.72 -4.95
C PRO A 36 5.13 9.26 -5.06
N GLU A 37 4.36 8.88 -6.09
CA GLU A 37 2.95 9.29 -6.24
C GLU A 37 2.00 8.66 -5.22
N LYS A 38 2.39 7.54 -4.59
CA LYS A 38 1.55 6.83 -3.62
C LYS A 38 1.48 7.59 -2.29
N LEU A 39 0.40 7.38 -1.54
CA LEU A 39 0.05 8.20 -0.38
C LEU A 39 1.20 8.37 0.63
N ILE A 40 1.78 7.27 1.14
CA ILE A 40 2.83 7.35 2.17
C ILE A 40 4.07 8.08 1.65
N PRO A 41 4.71 7.69 0.53
CA PRO A 41 5.86 8.43 0.03
C PRO A 41 5.53 9.88 -0.36
N LYS A 42 4.36 10.14 -0.94
CA LYS A 42 3.93 11.51 -1.28
C LYS A 42 3.90 12.39 -0.03
N VAL A 43 3.27 11.92 1.05
CA VAL A 43 3.21 12.65 2.32
C VAL A 43 4.60 12.90 2.89
N ILE A 44 5.47 11.88 2.90
CA ILE A 44 6.85 12.02 3.38
C ILE A 44 7.60 13.10 2.59
N LEU A 45 7.52 13.07 1.26
CA LEU A 45 8.24 14.01 0.41
C LEU A 45 7.68 15.43 0.50
N PHE A 46 6.35 15.58 0.59
CA PHE A 46 5.72 16.89 0.78
C PHE A 46 6.08 17.48 2.14
N ALA A 47 6.00 16.68 3.20
CA ALA A 47 6.41 17.09 4.54
C ALA A 47 7.91 17.47 4.59
N LEU A 48 8.78 16.73 3.89
CA LEU A 48 10.21 17.03 3.82
C LEU A 48 10.50 18.42 3.21
N HIS A 49 9.67 18.87 2.26
CA HIS A 49 9.83 20.13 1.56
C HIS A 49 8.87 21.23 2.03
N ASP A 50 8.19 21.02 3.16
CA ASP A 50 7.18 21.93 3.72
C ASP A 50 6.11 22.34 2.69
N LEU A 51 5.67 21.37 1.86
CA LEU A 51 4.64 21.57 0.84
C LEU A 51 3.26 21.18 1.37
N PRO A 52 2.17 21.82 0.88
CA PRO A 52 0.81 21.43 1.22
C PRO A 52 0.52 19.97 0.86
N ILE A 53 -0.06 19.22 1.81
CA ILE A 53 -0.37 17.79 1.65
C ILE A 53 -1.85 17.62 1.34
N PRO A 54 -2.23 17.28 0.09
CA PRO A 54 -3.62 17.18 -0.30
C PRO A 54 -4.29 15.95 0.31
N ILE A 55 -5.37 16.16 1.04
CA ILE A 55 -6.28 15.15 1.58
C ILE A 55 -7.60 15.22 0.84
N HIS A 56 -7.96 14.16 0.12
CA HIS A 56 -9.21 14.10 -0.63
C HIS A 56 -10.42 13.93 0.31
N GLY A 57 -11.46 14.75 0.07
CA GLY A 57 -12.69 14.77 0.85
C GLY A 57 -12.40 15.13 2.32
N ASP A 58 -12.99 14.40 3.26
CA ASP A 58 -12.80 14.56 4.70
C ASP A 58 -11.67 13.70 5.28
N GLY A 59 -10.93 12.99 4.45
CA GLY A 59 -9.84 12.10 4.86
C GLY A 59 -10.26 10.84 5.60
N LYS A 60 -11.58 10.55 5.73
CA LYS A 60 -12.10 9.41 6.50
C LYS A 60 -12.06 8.07 5.75
N ALA A 61 -11.68 8.05 4.49
CA ALA A 61 -11.53 6.82 3.74
C ALA A 61 -10.52 5.87 4.42
N ILE A 62 -10.99 4.67 4.78
CA ILE A 62 -10.22 3.69 5.56
C ILE A 62 -9.46 2.76 4.64
N ARG A 63 -8.19 2.52 4.97
CA ARG A 63 -7.30 1.59 4.25
C ARG A 63 -6.61 0.65 5.22
N GLN A 64 -6.43 -0.59 4.79
CA GLN A 64 -5.61 -1.56 5.49
C GLN A 64 -4.22 -1.61 4.86
N TRP A 65 -3.18 -1.78 5.68
CA TRP A 65 -1.79 -1.67 5.28
C TRP A 65 -1.00 -2.93 5.61
N ILE A 66 -0.09 -3.30 4.70
CA ILE A 66 0.90 -4.36 4.89
C ILE A 66 2.27 -3.86 4.45
N HIS A 67 3.31 -4.16 5.24
CA HIS A 67 4.68 -3.84 4.83
C HIS A 67 5.09 -4.72 3.63
N VAL A 68 5.78 -4.14 2.66
CA VAL A 68 6.16 -4.82 1.42
C VAL A 68 6.96 -6.11 1.65
N SER A 69 7.83 -6.15 2.65
CA SER A 69 8.60 -7.35 3.00
C SER A 69 7.71 -8.51 3.48
N ASP A 70 6.65 -8.20 4.25
CA ASP A 70 5.68 -9.21 4.67
C ASP A 70 4.86 -9.74 3.48
N HIS A 71 4.50 -8.84 2.54
CA HIS A 71 3.82 -9.23 1.31
C HIS A 71 4.71 -10.13 0.44
N CYS A 72 5.95 -9.73 0.16
CA CYS A 72 6.89 -10.52 -0.64
C CYS A 72 7.18 -11.89 -0.01
N SER A 73 7.41 -11.94 1.30
CA SER A 73 7.64 -13.20 2.01
C SER A 73 6.42 -14.12 1.95
N THR A 74 5.22 -13.56 1.91
CA THR A 74 3.97 -14.32 1.75
C THR A 74 3.85 -14.91 0.36
N ILE A 75 4.14 -14.13 -0.69
CA ILE A 75 4.16 -14.63 -2.08
C ILE A 75 5.16 -15.78 -2.22
N LEU A 76 6.38 -15.64 -1.69
CA LEU A 76 7.39 -16.71 -1.73
C LEU A 76 6.90 -18.00 -1.05
N LYS A 77 6.24 -17.90 0.09
CA LYS A 77 5.66 -19.05 0.78
C LYS A 77 4.55 -19.73 -0.04
N ILE A 78 3.69 -18.94 -0.70
CA ILE A 78 2.64 -19.45 -1.57
C ILE A 78 3.28 -20.24 -2.73
N LEU A 79 4.29 -19.67 -3.38
CA LEU A 79 5.01 -20.31 -4.49
C LEU A 79 5.72 -21.61 -4.07
N GLN A 80 6.35 -21.62 -2.88
CA GLN A 80 7.07 -22.79 -2.36
C GLN A 80 6.16 -23.94 -1.93
N LYS A 81 4.90 -23.64 -1.60
CA LYS A 81 3.99 -24.67 -1.06
C LYS A 81 3.39 -25.58 -2.12
N ASN A 82 3.49 -25.24 -3.39
CA ASN A 82 2.81 -25.96 -4.48
C ASN A 82 1.31 -26.17 -4.18
N SER A 83 0.63 -25.08 -3.86
CA SER A 83 -0.71 -25.06 -3.31
C SER A 83 -1.77 -25.31 -4.39
N SER A 84 -2.74 -26.17 -4.09
CA SER A 84 -3.90 -26.43 -4.95
C SER A 84 -4.91 -25.27 -5.03
N HIS A 85 -4.67 -24.16 -4.32
CA HIS A 85 -5.59 -23.03 -4.26
C HIS A 85 -5.16 -21.93 -5.22
N SER A 86 -6.07 -21.56 -6.09
CA SER A 86 -5.84 -20.57 -7.13
C SER A 86 -5.98 -19.11 -6.69
N ILE A 87 -6.54 -18.80 -5.49
CA ILE A 87 -6.78 -17.43 -5.04
C ILE A 87 -6.47 -17.25 -3.56
N TYR A 88 -5.58 -16.29 -3.24
CA TYR A 88 -5.25 -15.90 -1.88
C TYR A 88 -5.54 -14.42 -1.62
N ASN A 89 -6.30 -14.13 -0.57
CA ASN A 89 -6.41 -12.79 -0.04
C ASN A 89 -5.30 -12.55 1.00
N ILE A 90 -4.46 -11.54 0.80
CA ILE A 90 -3.34 -11.19 1.69
C ILE A 90 -3.74 -9.93 2.48
N PRO A 91 -4.21 -10.09 3.74
CA PRO A 91 -4.59 -8.96 4.58
C PRO A 91 -3.38 -8.25 5.16
N GLY A 92 -3.60 -7.01 5.61
CA GLY A 92 -2.65 -6.28 6.43
C GLY A 92 -2.89 -6.50 7.94
N ASN A 93 -2.03 -5.93 8.75
CA ASN A 93 -2.11 -5.95 10.21
C ASN A 93 -2.46 -4.60 10.83
N TYR A 94 -2.68 -3.58 10.01
CA TYR A 94 -3.02 -2.23 10.47
C TYR A 94 -4.10 -1.63 9.57
N GLU A 95 -5.05 -0.93 10.18
CA GLU A 95 -6.15 -0.28 9.49
C GLU A 95 -6.36 1.13 10.08
N CYS A 96 -6.38 2.14 9.22
CA CYS A 96 -6.65 3.52 9.62
C CYS A 96 -7.25 4.33 8.47
N ASN A 97 -7.82 5.49 8.78
CA ASN A 97 -8.22 6.45 7.77
C ASN A 97 -7.00 7.27 7.27
N ASN A 98 -7.16 7.87 6.08
CA ASN A 98 -6.07 8.59 5.44
C ASN A 98 -5.59 9.78 6.28
N LEU A 99 -6.49 10.54 6.92
CA LEU A 99 -6.13 11.69 7.76
C LEU A 99 -5.29 11.25 8.97
N ALA A 100 -5.68 10.18 9.66
CA ALA A 100 -4.93 9.63 10.79
C ALA A 100 -3.53 9.17 10.38
N LEU A 101 -3.42 8.54 9.19
CA LEU A 101 -2.13 8.15 8.63
C LEU A 101 -1.21 9.35 8.38
N VAL A 102 -1.74 10.41 7.74
CA VAL A 102 -0.98 11.63 7.44
C VAL A 102 -0.50 12.30 8.73
N LYS A 103 -1.38 12.46 9.71
CA LYS A 103 -1.01 13.02 11.03
C LYS A 103 0.08 12.19 11.73
N ASN A 104 0.02 10.86 11.63
CA ASN A 104 1.06 9.99 12.19
C ASN A 104 2.42 10.22 11.49
N ILE A 105 2.45 10.32 10.16
CA ILE A 105 3.67 10.63 9.40
C ILE A 105 4.24 12.00 9.82
N LEU A 106 3.42 13.04 9.86
CA LEU A 106 3.82 14.38 10.26
C LEU A 106 4.40 14.39 11.68
N LYS A 107 3.75 13.69 12.62
CA LYS A 107 4.24 13.53 13.99
C LYS A 107 5.63 12.87 14.03
N ILE A 108 5.84 11.77 13.29
CA ILE A 108 7.14 11.08 13.25
C ILE A 108 8.22 11.99 12.64
N MET A 109 7.88 12.81 11.65
CA MET A 109 8.78 13.73 10.98
C MET A 109 8.96 15.07 11.71
N ASN A 110 8.27 15.27 12.84
CA ASN A 110 8.24 16.54 13.58
C ASN A 110 7.83 17.73 12.70
N LYS A 111 6.76 17.58 11.92
CA LYS A 111 6.19 18.59 11.02
C LYS A 111 4.80 19.03 11.46
N SER A 112 4.43 20.28 11.13
CA SER A 112 3.12 20.84 11.49
C SER A 112 1.97 20.18 10.73
N GLU A 113 0.82 19.99 11.41
CA GLU A 113 -0.44 19.61 10.77
C GLU A 113 -1.00 20.69 9.85
N ASP A 114 -0.52 21.95 9.94
CA ASP A 114 -0.91 23.04 9.03
C ASP A 114 -0.53 22.77 7.57
N LEU A 115 0.34 21.79 7.32
CA LEU A 115 0.62 21.32 5.97
C LEU A 115 -0.55 20.55 5.34
N ILE A 116 -1.56 20.14 6.11
CA ILE A 116 -2.72 19.40 5.60
C ILE A 116 -3.66 20.36 4.85
N GLU A 117 -3.92 20.07 3.57
CA GLU A 117 -4.87 20.78 2.74
C GLU A 117 -5.99 19.85 2.29
N PHE A 118 -7.25 20.20 2.61
CA PHE A 118 -8.40 19.41 2.13
C PHE A 118 -8.77 19.82 0.71
N VAL A 119 -8.84 18.83 -0.18
CA VAL A 119 -9.18 19.01 -1.59
C VAL A 119 -10.45 18.22 -1.93
N PRO A 120 -11.14 18.54 -3.05
CA PRO A 120 -12.32 17.78 -3.48
C PRO A 120 -12.09 16.28 -3.49
N ASP A 121 -13.14 15.52 -3.12
CA ASP A 121 -13.04 14.06 -3.10
C ASP A 121 -12.95 13.47 -4.51
N ARG A 122 -12.35 12.31 -4.61
CA ARG A 122 -12.26 11.56 -5.86
C ARG A 122 -13.57 10.86 -6.15
N LEU A 123 -14.03 10.94 -7.40
CA LEU A 123 -15.20 10.21 -7.84
C LEU A 123 -14.98 8.68 -7.71
N GLY A 124 -15.93 7.99 -7.09
CA GLY A 124 -15.89 6.53 -6.93
C GLY A 124 -14.87 6.04 -5.89
N GLN A 125 -14.40 6.90 -4.98
CA GLN A 125 -13.47 6.49 -3.92
C GLN A 125 -14.13 5.51 -2.94
N ASP A 126 -13.46 4.37 -2.70
CA ASP A 126 -13.89 3.41 -1.69
C ASP A 126 -13.86 4.03 -0.28
N LYS A 127 -14.98 3.92 0.45
CA LYS A 127 -15.04 4.34 1.87
C LYS A 127 -14.17 3.49 2.76
N ARG A 128 -14.07 2.18 2.46
CA ARG A 128 -13.21 1.24 3.19
C ARG A 128 -12.72 0.13 2.28
N TYR A 129 -11.42 -0.12 2.29
CA TYR A 129 -10.77 -1.23 1.61
C TYR A 129 -9.91 -2.02 2.60
N ALA A 130 -10.37 -3.23 2.96
CA ALA A 130 -9.68 -4.12 3.89
C ALA A 130 -10.01 -5.58 3.54
N LEU A 131 -9.10 -6.49 3.86
CA LEU A 131 -9.23 -7.93 3.64
C LEU A 131 -9.11 -8.70 4.95
N LYS A 132 -9.76 -9.86 4.99
CA LYS A 132 -9.56 -10.90 6.01
C LYS A 132 -9.27 -12.22 5.31
N SER A 133 -8.34 -13.01 5.85
CA SER A 133 -8.08 -14.35 5.34
C SER A 133 -7.67 -15.28 6.46
N LYS A 134 -8.67 -15.97 7.04
CA LYS A 134 -8.41 -17.12 7.92
C LYS A 134 -7.75 -18.27 7.17
N PHE A 135 -8.08 -18.40 5.88
CA PHE A 135 -7.54 -19.44 5.01
C PHE A 135 -6.02 -19.30 4.87
N LEU A 136 -5.51 -18.11 4.52
CA LEU A 136 -4.07 -17.86 4.35
C LEU A 136 -3.27 -18.20 5.62
N SER A 137 -3.77 -17.83 6.80
CA SER A 137 -3.13 -18.14 8.07
C SER A 137 -3.09 -19.65 8.33
N LYS A 138 -4.19 -20.37 8.03
CA LYS A 138 -4.28 -21.81 8.21
C LYS A 138 -3.41 -22.58 7.21
N ASP A 139 -3.37 -22.11 5.96
CA ASP A 139 -2.73 -22.81 4.86
C ASP A 139 -1.20 -22.68 4.84
N ILE A 140 -0.66 -21.48 5.02
CA ILE A 140 0.79 -21.19 4.95
C ILE A 140 1.37 -20.59 6.23
N GLY A 141 0.62 -20.59 7.33
CA GLY A 141 1.06 -19.98 8.58
C GLY A 141 1.28 -18.48 8.46
N PHE A 142 0.46 -17.78 7.63
CA PHE A 142 0.62 -16.35 7.42
C PHE A 142 0.41 -15.58 8.72
N LYS A 143 1.42 -14.77 9.06
CA LYS A 143 1.38 -13.79 10.15
C LYS A 143 2.28 -12.63 9.76
N PRO A 144 1.75 -11.40 9.61
CA PRO A 144 2.60 -10.23 9.40
C PRO A 144 3.57 -10.07 10.58
N LYS A 145 4.85 -9.86 10.27
CA LYS A 145 5.93 -9.76 11.27
C LYS A 145 6.24 -8.31 11.62
N ILE A 146 6.09 -7.40 10.65
CA ILE A 146 6.47 -6.00 10.82
C ILE A 146 5.27 -5.25 11.40
N LYS A 147 5.45 -4.70 12.62
CA LYS A 147 4.47 -3.80 13.24
C LYS A 147 4.39 -2.51 12.44
N PHE A 148 3.19 -1.94 12.29
CA PHE A 148 2.97 -0.77 11.44
C PHE A 148 3.84 0.42 11.84
N ASP A 149 3.91 0.78 13.13
CA ASP A 149 4.66 1.95 13.58
C ASP A 149 6.17 1.82 13.31
N SER A 150 6.75 0.66 13.56
CA SER A 150 8.18 0.41 13.27
C SER A 150 8.44 0.36 11.76
N GLY A 151 7.53 -0.24 10.98
CA GLY A 151 7.61 -0.27 9.53
C GLY A 151 7.46 1.12 8.91
N LEU A 152 6.57 1.96 9.44
CA LEU A 152 6.38 3.34 8.99
C LEU A 152 7.61 4.19 9.29
N SER A 153 8.15 4.11 10.51
CA SER A 153 9.37 4.83 10.90
C SER A 153 10.58 4.43 10.04
N SER A 154 10.75 3.12 9.78
CA SER A 154 11.82 2.64 8.90
C SER A 154 11.63 3.09 7.45
N THR A 155 10.38 3.14 6.97
CA THR A 155 10.06 3.65 5.64
C THR A 155 10.40 5.14 5.52
N ILE A 156 10.01 5.97 6.50
CA ILE A 156 10.36 7.40 6.52
C ILE A 156 11.88 7.56 6.50
N SER A 157 12.59 6.86 7.39
CA SER A 157 14.06 6.90 7.44
C SER A 157 14.70 6.52 6.10
N TRP A 158 14.14 5.51 5.42
CA TRP A 158 14.62 5.13 4.10
C TRP A 158 14.49 6.26 3.08
N TYR A 159 13.34 6.94 2.98
CA TYR A 159 13.17 8.09 2.07
C TYR A 159 14.13 9.24 2.39
N LEU A 160 14.34 9.55 3.67
CA LEU A 160 15.27 10.59 4.08
C LEU A 160 16.72 10.29 3.67
N ASN A 161 17.12 9.02 3.72
CA ASN A 161 18.49 8.59 3.44
C ASN A 161 18.74 8.25 1.95
N ASN A 162 17.70 8.08 1.14
CA ASN A 162 17.82 7.66 -0.26
C ASN A 162 17.35 8.72 -1.26
N LYS A 163 17.74 9.98 -1.05
CA LYS A 163 17.35 11.12 -1.91
C LYS A 163 17.65 10.90 -3.40
N ASN A 164 18.77 10.24 -3.71
CA ASN A 164 19.17 9.97 -5.10
C ASN A 164 18.19 9.04 -5.83
N TRP A 165 17.48 8.18 -5.11
CA TRP A 165 16.51 7.27 -5.71
C TRP A 165 15.25 7.99 -6.18
N TRP A 166 14.70 8.91 -5.38
CA TRP A 166 13.42 9.54 -5.67
C TRP A 166 13.52 10.95 -6.28
N LYS A 167 14.66 11.67 -6.17
CA LYS A 167 14.80 13.07 -6.60
C LYS A 167 14.39 13.31 -8.06
N ASN A 168 14.67 12.35 -8.96
CA ASN A 168 14.35 12.46 -10.39
C ASN A 168 12.85 12.26 -10.68
N TYR A 169 12.12 11.65 -9.75
CA TYR A 169 10.68 11.44 -9.84
C TYR A 169 9.89 12.53 -9.11
N PHE A 170 10.55 13.26 -8.23
CA PHE A 170 9.96 14.33 -7.45
C PHE A 170 10.16 15.67 -8.17
N SER A 171 9.19 16.07 -9.02
CA SER A 171 9.09 17.44 -9.51
C SER A 171 7.82 18.09 -8.95
N LYS A 172 7.94 19.35 -8.52
CA LYS A 172 6.81 20.10 -7.93
C LYS A 172 5.55 20.07 -8.82
N ASN A 173 5.71 20.14 -10.15
CA ASN A 173 4.60 20.23 -11.10
C ASN A 173 3.93 18.87 -11.44
N LYS A 174 4.61 17.75 -11.23
CA LYS A 174 4.05 16.41 -11.55
C LYS A 174 3.18 15.79 -10.45
N PHE A 175 3.18 16.36 -9.24
CA PHE A 175 2.44 15.80 -8.10
C PHE A 175 1.17 16.58 -7.76
N TYR A 176 0.97 17.77 -8.34
CA TYR A 176 -0.26 18.57 -8.18
C TYR A 176 -1.34 18.28 -9.22
N ASP A 177 -1.01 17.57 -10.31
CA ASP A 177 -1.93 17.31 -11.45
C ASP A 177 -2.77 16.02 -11.28
N PHE A 178 -3.09 15.62 -10.02
CA PHE A 178 -3.93 14.43 -9.77
C PHE A 178 -5.10 14.74 -8.84
#